data_89f5388ccb0853ce6d814a7081f08537
#
_entry.id   89f5388ccb0853ce6d814a7081f08537
#
_cell.length_a   1.000
_cell.length_b   1.000
_cell.length_c   1.000
_cell.angle_alpha   90.00
_cell.angle_beta   90.00
_cell.angle_gamma   90.00
#
_symmetry.space_group_name_H-M   'P 1'
#
loop_
_entity.id
_entity.type
_entity.pdbx_description
1 polymer ?
#
loop_
_entity_poly.entity_id
_entity_poly.type
_entity_poly.pdbx_seq_one_letter_code
_entity_poly.pdbx_strand_id
1 'polypeptide(L)'
;MDRIGDTLASLVNQSLKPDRVILNIPKTYRREAYRYDALPAVPAGVEVLVSDVDYGPATKLLPTLRAFAGQEVNIAFCDDDRLYPNNWLSTLVENAKRHPHDCITVSGGLISQIEAYYRYINRPQPAFLAPLYRRLY
;
A
#
# COMPACT_ATOMS: atom_id res chain seq x y z
N MET A 1 -11.81 -0.45 9.69
CA MET A 1 -10.44 0.01 10.06
C MET A 1 -9.78 -0.83 11.17
N ASP A 2 -10.41 -1.89 11.62
CA ASP A 2 -9.94 -2.63 12.82
C ASP A 2 -8.65 -3.45 12.65
N ARG A 3 -8.13 -3.56 11.43
CA ARG A 3 -6.90 -4.34 11.15
C ARG A 3 -5.66 -3.51 10.86
N ILE A 4 -5.78 -2.19 10.68
CA ILE A 4 -4.63 -1.34 10.33
C ILE A 4 -3.57 -1.35 11.44
N GLY A 5 -3.99 -1.44 12.71
CA GLY A 5 -3.08 -1.53 13.85
C GLY A 5 -2.13 -2.72 13.76
N ASP A 6 -2.66 -3.90 13.43
CA ASP A 6 -1.88 -5.13 13.30
C ASP A 6 -0.92 -5.06 12.11
N THR A 7 -1.37 -4.51 10.98
CA THR A 7 -0.52 -4.27 9.81
C THR A 7 0.65 -3.36 10.17
N LEU A 8 0.36 -2.20 10.78
CA LEU A 8 1.40 -1.24 11.18
C LEU A 8 2.36 -1.83 12.22
N ALA A 9 1.85 -2.59 13.19
CA ALA A 9 2.68 -3.30 14.15
C ALA A 9 3.62 -4.29 13.47
N SER A 10 3.14 -5.02 12.44
CA SER A 10 3.99 -5.94 11.67
C SER A 10 5.11 -5.23 10.91
N LEU A 11 4.88 -3.99 10.45
CA LEU A 11 5.88 -3.18 9.76
C LEU A 11 6.92 -2.59 10.73
N VAL A 12 6.51 -2.14 11.90
CA VAL A 12 7.44 -1.68 12.95
C VAL A 12 8.31 -2.82 13.48
N ASN A 13 7.77 -4.04 13.52
CA ASN A 13 8.44 -5.22 14.08
C ASN A 13 9.23 -6.06 13.05
N GLN A 14 9.67 -5.45 11.95
CA GLN A 14 10.56 -6.12 10.98
C GLN A 14 11.93 -6.47 11.58
N SER A 15 12.57 -7.56 11.11
CA SER A 15 13.94 -7.93 11.51
C SER A 15 14.97 -6.88 11.09
N LEU A 16 14.86 -6.37 9.87
CA LEU A 16 15.53 -5.15 9.44
C LEU A 16 14.62 -3.98 9.77
N LYS A 17 15.02 -3.16 10.73
CA LYS A 17 14.22 -2.00 11.14
C LYS A 17 14.18 -0.95 10.04
N PRO A 18 12.99 -0.48 9.63
CA PRO A 18 12.88 0.71 8.79
C PRO A 18 13.30 1.95 9.60
N ASP A 19 13.90 2.93 8.94
CA ASP A 19 14.20 4.21 9.57
C ASP A 19 12.91 4.97 9.91
N ARG A 20 11.90 4.84 9.06
CA ARG A 20 10.58 5.46 9.26
C ARG A 20 9.47 4.54 8.74
N VAL A 21 8.37 4.50 9.45
CA VAL A 21 7.10 3.88 9.01
C VAL A 21 6.07 5.00 8.88
N ILE A 22 5.56 5.22 7.68
CA ILE A 22 4.68 6.34 7.36
C ILE A 22 3.34 5.83 6.87
N LEU A 23 2.28 6.21 7.56
CA LEU A 23 0.91 6.01 7.12
C LEU A 23 0.45 7.24 6.35
N ASN A 24 0.28 7.10 5.03
CA ASN A 24 -0.28 8.16 4.19
C ASN A 24 -1.80 8.10 4.18
N ILE A 25 -2.46 9.19 4.54
CA ILE A 25 -3.92 9.32 4.46
C ILE A 25 -4.29 10.64 3.80
N PRO A 26 -5.36 10.69 2.98
CA PRO A 26 -5.84 11.95 2.45
C PRO A 26 -6.66 12.69 3.51
N LYS A 27 -6.61 14.01 3.52
CA LYS A 27 -7.45 14.86 4.37
C LYS A 27 -8.95 14.62 4.16
N THR A 28 -9.30 14.30 2.93
CA THR A 28 -10.68 13.95 2.55
C THR A 28 -10.63 12.87 1.51
N TYR A 29 -11.34 11.78 1.76
CA TYR A 29 -11.45 10.68 0.79
C TYR A 29 -12.47 11.03 -0.29
N ARG A 30 -12.17 10.70 -1.55
CA ARG A 30 -13.11 10.80 -2.67
C ARG A 30 -14.30 9.84 -2.51
N ARG A 31 -14.08 8.70 -1.85
CA ARG A 31 -15.12 7.71 -1.56
C ARG A 31 -15.79 8.07 -0.25
N GLU A 32 -17.08 8.39 -0.28
CA GLU A 32 -17.84 8.75 0.92
C GLU A 32 -17.84 7.68 2.02
N ALA A 33 -17.65 6.41 1.65
CA ALA A 33 -17.55 5.30 2.60
C ALA A 33 -16.31 5.36 3.50
N TYR A 34 -15.31 6.18 3.15
CA TYR A 34 -14.06 6.32 3.89
C TYR A 34 -13.98 7.74 4.47
N ARG A 35 -14.70 7.99 5.54
CA ARG A 35 -14.59 9.24 6.30
C ARG A 35 -13.93 8.94 7.65
N TYR A 36 -13.18 9.88 8.16
CA TYR A 36 -12.67 9.85 9.52
C TYR A 36 -12.87 11.22 10.17
N ASP A 37 -13.32 11.22 11.42
CA ASP A 37 -13.52 12.44 12.20
C ASP A 37 -12.26 12.84 12.97
N ALA A 38 -11.36 11.86 13.18
CA ALA A 38 -10.07 12.05 13.84
C ALA A 38 -9.00 11.17 13.18
N LEU A 39 -7.75 11.59 13.28
CA LEU A 39 -6.62 10.78 12.83
C LEU A 39 -6.63 9.41 13.52
N PRO A 40 -6.33 8.30 12.81
CA PRO A 40 -6.30 7.00 13.40
C PRO A 40 -5.21 6.92 14.49
N ALA A 41 -5.52 6.23 15.58
CA ALA A 41 -4.49 5.87 16.54
C ALA A 41 -3.52 4.88 15.87
N VAL A 42 -2.23 5.19 15.94
CA VAL A 42 -1.18 4.37 15.33
C VAL A 42 -0.20 3.88 16.40
N PRO A 43 0.44 2.73 16.20
CA PRO A 43 1.47 2.24 17.09
C PRO A 43 2.64 3.23 17.23
N ALA A 44 3.36 3.16 18.34
CA ALA A 44 4.60 3.92 18.51
C ALA A 44 5.60 3.58 17.38
N GLY A 45 6.25 4.60 16.83
CA GLY A 45 7.17 4.47 15.70
C GLY A 45 6.50 4.60 14.33
N VAL A 46 5.18 4.83 14.27
CA VAL A 46 4.47 5.15 13.03
C VAL A 46 4.16 6.64 12.96
N GLU A 47 4.45 7.25 11.84
CA GLU A 47 4.12 8.64 11.53
C GLU A 47 2.90 8.68 10.62
N VAL A 48 2.01 9.66 10.82
CA VAL A 48 0.86 9.90 9.94
C VAL A 48 1.16 11.10 9.06
N LEU A 49 1.17 10.89 7.74
CA LEU A 49 1.31 11.95 6.74
C LEU A 49 -0.04 12.21 6.07
N VAL A 50 -0.59 13.39 6.36
CA VAL A 50 -1.88 13.80 5.78
C VAL A 50 -1.66 14.53 4.46
N SER A 51 -2.27 14.04 3.40
CA SER A 51 -2.23 14.64 2.06
C SER A 51 -3.48 15.47 1.81
N ASP A 52 -3.33 16.67 1.24
CA ASP A 52 -4.46 17.49 0.81
C ASP A 52 -5.24 16.88 -0.37
N VAL A 53 -4.61 15.96 -1.10
CA VAL A 53 -5.18 15.31 -2.28
C VAL A 53 -5.33 13.81 -2.05
N ASP A 54 -6.51 13.28 -2.36
CA ASP A 54 -6.74 11.85 -2.47
C ASP A 54 -6.35 11.36 -3.88
N TYR A 55 -5.28 10.60 -3.96
CA TYR A 55 -4.79 9.94 -5.18
C TYR A 55 -5.38 8.54 -5.36
N GLY A 56 -6.40 8.18 -4.60
CA GLY A 56 -6.94 6.82 -4.56
C GLY A 56 -5.87 5.83 -4.07
N PRO A 57 -5.71 4.66 -4.71
CA PRO A 57 -4.70 3.68 -4.30
C PRO A 57 -3.26 4.20 -4.29
N ALA A 58 -2.95 5.24 -5.04
CA ALA A 58 -1.62 5.84 -5.09
C ALA A 58 -1.32 6.75 -3.88
N THR A 59 -2.31 7.07 -3.03
CA THR A 59 -2.11 7.84 -1.79
C THR A 59 -1.13 7.15 -0.86
N LYS A 60 -1.03 5.83 -0.86
CA LYS A 60 -0.05 5.09 -0.04
C LYS A 60 1.41 5.39 -0.39
N LEU A 61 1.69 5.97 -1.56
CA LEU A 61 3.05 6.19 -2.05
C LEU A 61 3.35 7.65 -2.41
N LEU A 62 2.48 8.32 -3.19
CA LEU A 62 2.79 9.62 -3.79
C LEU A 62 3.14 10.73 -2.78
N PRO A 63 2.47 10.87 -1.62
CA PRO A 63 2.85 11.89 -0.65
C PRO A 63 4.26 11.67 -0.10
N THR A 64 4.63 10.41 0.17
CA THR A 64 5.98 10.06 0.64
C THR A 64 7.04 10.32 -0.43
N LEU A 65 6.81 9.95 -1.68
CA LEU A 65 7.72 10.27 -2.79
C LEU A 65 7.99 11.77 -2.91
N ARG A 66 6.97 12.60 -2.72
CA ARG A 66 7.12 14.07 -2.75
C ARG A 66 7.89 14.58 -1.55
N ALA A 67 7.62 14.05 -0.37
CA ALA A 67 8.29 14.47 0.88
C ALA A 67 9.79 14.15 0.86
N PHE A 68 10.21 13.09 0.15
CA PHE A 68 11.59 12.65 0.04
C PHE A 68 12.23 12.96 -1.33
N ALA A 69 11.59 13.79 -2.16
CA ALA A 69 12.14 14.17 -3.46
C ALA A 69 13.55 14.76 -3.33
N GLY A 70 14.49 14.27 -4.13
CA GLY A 70 15.89 14.70 -4.10
C GLY A 70 16.74 14.10 -2.99
N GLN A 71 16.20 13.18 -2.20
CA GLN A 71 16.95 12.44 -1.19
C GLN A 71 17.26 11.01 -1.68
N GLU A 72 18.42 10.49 -1.33
CA GLU A 72 18.81 9.11 -1.62
C GLU A 72 18.21 8.17 -0.56
N VAL A 73 16.97 7.72 -0.81
CA VAL A 73 16.23 6.82 0.10
C VAL A 73 15.60 5.68 -0.67
N ASN A 74 15.49 4.52 -0.03
CA ASN A 74 14.66 3.42 -0.53
C ASN A 74 13.27 3.52 0.09
N ILE A 75 12.24 3.50 -0.74
CA ILE A 75 10.85 3.54 -0.29
C ILE A 75 10.20 2.21 -0.59
N ALA A 76 9.85 1.46 0.47
CA ALA A 76 8.98 0.31 0.39
C ALA A 76 7.53 0.76 0.66
N PHE A 77 6.59 0.32 -0.15
CA PHE A 77 5.17 0.60 0.06
C PHE A 77 4.35 -0.68 0.01
N CYS A 78 3.24 -0.69 0.72
CA CYS A 78 2.43 -1.88 0.88
C CYS A 78 0.96 -1.52 1.15
N ASP A 79 0.08 -2.52 1.15
CA ASP A 79 -1.33 -2.37 1.47
C ASP A 79 -1.54 -2.42 3.00
N ASP A 80 -2.64 -1.84 3.48
CA ASP A 80 -2.97 -1.65 4.89
C ASP A 80 -3.83 -2.78 5.49
N ASP A 81 -4.09 -3.82 4.71
CA ASP A 81 -4.98 -4.93 5.06
C ASP A 81 -4.27 -6.29 5.20
N ARG A 82 -2.92 -6.28 5.27
CA ARG A 82 -2.10 -7.49 5.33
C ARG A 82 -1.14 -7.49 6.51
N LEU A 83 -0.82 -8.68 6.99
CA LEU A 83 0.29 -8.90 7.92
C LEU A 83 1.55 -9.24 7.13
N TYR A 84 2.62 -8.52 7.42
CA TYR A 84 3.91 -8.68 6.73
C TYR A 84 4.82 -9.57 7.58
N PRO A 85 5.43 -10.64 6.98
CA PRO A 85 6.37 -11.49 7.70
C PRO A 85 7.56 -10.66 8.18
N ASN A 86 8.16 -11.09 9.27
CA ASN A 86 9.25 -10.36 9.94
C ASN A 86 10.46 -10.07 9.04
N ASN A 87 10.70 -10.90 8.02
CA ASN A 87 11.79 -10.75 7.04
C ASN A 87 11.37 -10.05 5.74
N TRP A 88 10.16 -9.50 5.66
CA TRP A 88 9.65 -8.90 4.42
C TRP A 88 10.53 -7.74 3.93
N LEU A 89 10.87 -6.80 4.82
CA LEU A 89 11.68 -5.65 4.46
C LEU A 89 13.13 -6.05 4.13
N SER A 90 13.73 -6.94 4.90
CA SER A 90 15.10 -7.41 4.61
C SER A 90 15.18 -8.08 3.24
N THR A 91 14.18 -8.89 2.88
CA THR A 91 14.11 -9.52 1.56
C THR A 91 14.03 -8.49 0.43
N LEU A 92 13.21 -7.43 0.60
CA LEU A 92 13.13 -6.35 -0.41
C LEU A 92 14.47 -5.62 -0.54
N VAL A 93 15.09 -5.23 0.58
CA VAL A 93 16.36 -4.50 0.58
C VAL A 93 17.51 -5.32 -0.02
N GLU A 94 17.60 -6.61 0.30
CA GLU A 94 18.62 -7.49 -0.28
C GLU A 94 18.47 -7.61 -1.80
N ASN A 95 17.25 -7.72 -2.30
CA ASN A 95 17.01 -7.79 -3.75
C ASN A 95 17.24 -6.42 -4.41
N ALA A 96 16.87 -5.31 -3.78
CA ALA A 96 17.18 -3.98 -4.29
C ALA A 96 18.70 -3.73 -4.42
N LYS A 97 19.51 -4.24 -3.49
CA LYS A 97 20.98 -4.17 -3.61
C LYS A 97 21.53 -4.97 -4.78
N ARG A 98 20.92 -6.10 -5.13
CA ARG A 98 21.32 -6.94 -6.27
C ARG A 98 20.84 -6.34 -7.60
N HIS A 99 19.78 -5.58 -7.58
CA HIS A 99 19.10 -5.01 -8.74
C HIS A 99 18.85 -3.50 -8.53
N PRO A 100 19.91 -2.67 -8.50
CA PRO A 100 19.82 -1.26 -8.06
C PRO A 100 19.03 -0.36 -9.02
N HIS A 101 18.74 -0.83 -10.23
CA HIS A 101 17.97 -0.09 -11.23
C HIS A 101 16.56 -0.64 -11.45
N ASP A 102 16.17 -1.65 -10.66
CA ASP A 102 14.90 -2.34 -10.82
C ASP A 102 13.90 -1.95 -9.71
N CYS A 103 12.62 -2.08 -10.03
CA CYS A 103 11.55 -1.99 -9.05
C CYS A 103 11.33 -3.40 -8.46
N ILE A 104 11.60 -3.56 -7.17
CA ILE A 104 11.47 -4.85 -6.49
C ILE A 104 10.03 -5.04 -6.01
N THR A 105 9.43 -6.18 -6.33
CA THR A 105 8.09 -6.56 -5.87
C THR A 105 8.07 -8.00 -5.39
N VAL A 106 7.20 -8.29 -4.42
CA VAL A 106 6.95 -9.66 -3.92
C VAL A 106 6.10 -10.46 -4.90
N SER A 107 5.26 -9.79 -5.67
CA SER A 107 4.42 -10.39 -6.70
C SER A 107 4.29 -9.45 -7.89
N GLY A 108 4.24 -10.01 -9.07
CA GLY A 108 4.07 -9.28 -10.31
C GLY A 108 3.42 -10.16 -11.37
N GLY A 109 2.98 -9.55 -12.46
CA GLY A 109 2.41 -10.26 -13.60
C GLY A 109 2.89 -9.64 -14.90
N LEU A 110 2.89 -10.44 -15.96
CA LEU A 110 3.17 -9.94 -17.30
C LEU A 110 2.03 -9.02 -17.77
N ILE A 111 2.34 -7.95 -18.50
CA ILE A 111 1.35 -7.02 -19.06
C ILE A 111 0.28 -7.76 -19.86
N SER A 112 0.65 -8.79 -20.62
CA SER A 112 -0.30 -9.65 -21.34
C SER A 112 -1.30 -10.37 -20.43
N GLN A 113 -0.87 -10.77 -19.23
CA GLN A 113 -1.75 -11.36 -18.22
C GLN A 113 -2.65 -10.32 -17.57
N ILE A 114 -2.12 -9.10 -17.35
CA ILE A 114 -2.89 -7.97 -16.84
C ILE A 114 -3.98 -7.57 -17.83
N GLU A 115 -3.68 -7.49 -19.14
CA GLU A 115 -4.68 -7.22 -20.17
C GLU A 115 -5.77 -8.29 -20.23
N ALA A 116 -5.40 -9.55 -20.12
CA ALA A 116 -6.36 -10.66 -20.07
C ALA A 116 -7.26 -10.56 -18.84
N TYR A 117 -6.71 -10.18 -17.69
CA TYR A 117 -7.45 -9.93 -16.45
C TYR A 117 -8.41 -8.75 -16.60
N TYR A 118 -7.96 -7.60 -17.14
CA TYR A 118 -8.83 -6.45 -17.39
C TYR A 118 -9.95 -6.76 -18.39
N ARG A 119 -9.68 -7.53 -19.44
CA ARG A 119 -10.71 -8.02 -20.35
C ARG A 119 -11.71 -8.92 -19.65
N TYR A 120 -11.25 -9.75 -18.71
CA TYR A 120 -12.10 -10.64 -17.93
C TYR A 120 -13.02 -9.87 -16.98
N ILE A 121 -12.52 -8.92 -16.20
CA ILE A 121 -13.32 -8.15 -15.25
C ILE A 121 -14.29 -7.16 -15.92
N ASN A 122 -13.97 -6.69 -17.13
CA ASN A 122 -14.81 -5.79 -17.91
C ASN A 122 -15.85 -6.51 -18.80
N ARG A 123 -15.88 -7.85 -18.79
CA ARG A 123 -16.96 -8.58 -19.45
C ARG A 123 -18.27 -8.36 -18.72
N PRO A 124 -19.42 -8.25 -19.47
CA PRO A 124 -20.73 -8.29 -18.84
C PRO A 124 -20.85 -9.56 -17.99
N GLN A 125 -20.89 -9.40 -16.68
CA GLN A 125 -21.01 -10.52 -15.76
C GLN A 125 -22.47 -10.94 -15.66
N PRO A 126 -22.77 -12.26 -15.58
CA PRO A 126 -24.10 -12.71 -15.27
C PRO A 126 -24.61 -12.06 -13.99
N ALA A 127 -25.85 -11.60 -13.98
CA ALA A 127 -26.45 -10.82 -12.88
C ALA A 127 -26.32 -11.50 -11.51
N PHE A 128 -26.27 -12.83 -11.46
CA PHE A 128 -26.11 -13.59 -10.20
C PHE A 128 -24.71 -13.53 -9.61
N LEU A 129 -23.68 -13.17 -10.40
CA LEU A 129 -22.29 -13.00 -9.91
C LEU A 129 -21.97 -11.55 -9.47
N ALA A 130 -22.82 -10.58 -9.82
CA ALA A 130 -22.59 -9.18 -9.49
C ALA A 130 -22.37 -8.90 -7.98
N PRO A 131 -23.04 -9.57 -7.03
CA PRO A 131 -22.79 -9.39 -5.61
C PRO A 131 -21.41 -9.91 -5.14
N LEU A 132 -20.87 -10.94 -5.82
CA LEU A 132 -19.57 -11.52 -5.47
C LEU A 132 -18.41 -10.57 -5.81
N TYR A 133 -18.52 -9.90 -6.96
CA TYR A 133 -17.50 -8.96 -7.43
C TYR A 133 -17.51 -7.64 -6.67
N ARG A 134 -18.66 -7.19 -6.14
CA ARG A 134 -18.74 -6.00 -5.29
C ARG A 134 -18.06 -6.13 -3.93
N ARG A 135 -17.73 -7.37 -3.51
CA ARG A 135 -17.00 -7.64 -2.24
C ARG A 135 -15.48 -7.72 -2.40
N LEU A 136 -14.98 -7.73 -3.62
CA LEU A 136 -13.54 -7.90 -3.90
C LEU A 136 -12.85 -6.58 -4.29
N TYR A 137 -13.64 -5.47 -4.45
CA TYR A 137 -13.12 -4.13 -4.81
C TYR A 137 -13.78 -3.06 -3.95
#